data_52547a4826eb6c0aaba795073618486a
#
_entry.id   52547a4826eb6c0aaba795073618486a
#
_cell.length_a   1.000
_cell.length_b   1.000
_cell.length_c   1.000
_cell.angle_alpha   90.00
_cell.angle_beta   90.00
_cell.angle_gamma   90.00
#
_symmetry.space_group_name_H-M   'P 1'
#
loop_
_entity.id
_entity.type
_entity.pdbx_description
1 polymer ?
#
loop_
_entity_poly.entity_id
_entity_poly.type
_entity_poly.pdbx_seq_one_letter_code
_entity_poly.pdbx_strand_id
1 'polypeptide(L)'
;GMLQRAMIAQALAGEPDILIADEPTTALDVTIQAQILDQLAEIQAERGMTIVLITHNLGVIARMCDRVGVMYAGEFVEQGTLEDVFDRPTHPYTQGLLASSPNVDGAEGRLEPIEGNVPSLVDSEMPDRCYFADRCPKAMEECLDKPAELPVEDGHSAKCYLAAQEYDPETALPEGYFDD
;
A
#
# COMPACT_ATOMS: atom_id res chain seq x y z
N GLY A 1 1.18 20.14 15.10
CA GLY A 1 -0.04 19.73 15.82
C GLY A 1 -1.22 20.70 15.72
N MET A 2 -1.09 21.99 16.11
CA MET A 2 -2.26 22.90 16.10
C MET A 2 -2.80 23.18 14.70
N LEU A 3 -1.94 23.41 13.73
CA LEU A 3 -2.36 23.64 12.33
C LEU A 3 -3.13 22.43 11.77
N GLN A 4 -2.62 21.23 12.01
CA GLN A 4 -3.26 19.99 11.56
C GLN A 4 -4.66 19.82 12.18
N ARG A 5 -4.80 20.08 13.48
CA ARG A 5 -6.12 20.06 14.14
C ARG A 5 -7.08 21.09 13.58
N ALA A 6 -6.59 22.28 13.22
CA ALA A 6 -7.41 23.31 12.60
C ALA A 6 -7.87 22.91 11.18
N MET A 7 -7.01 22.28 10.37
CA MET A 7 -7.37 21.76 9.04
C MET A 7 -8.41 20.64 9.14
N ILE A 8 -8.23 19.69 10.07
CA ILE A 8 -9.21 18.63 10.33
C ILE A 8 -10.55 19.22 10.78
N ALA A 9 -10.54 20.16 11.73
CA ALA A 9 -11.76 20.84 12.20
C ALA A 9 -12.48 21.59 11.06
N GLN A 10 -11.74 22.23 10.17
CA GLN A 10 -12.30 22.90 8.98
C GLN A 10 -12.93 21.90 8.03
N ALA A 11 -12.28 20.77 7.75
CA ALA A 11 -12.84 19.73 6.88
C ALA A 11 -14.12 19.11 7.48
N LEU A 12 -14.16 18.93 8.79
CA LEU A 12 -15.31 18.36 9.52
C LEU A 12 -16.46 19.35 9.73
N ALA A 13 -16.23 20.66 9.59
CA ALA A 13 -17.26 21.69 9.79
C ALA A 13 -18.43 21.60 8.79
N GLY A 14 -18.19 20.97 7.62
CA GLY A 14 -19.19 20.71 6.60
C GLY A 14 -20.01 19.43 6.80
N GLU A 15 -19.79 18.72 7.91
CA GLU A 15 -20.43 17.42 8.20
C GLU A 15 -20.37 16.43 7.02
N PRO A 16 -19.17 16.13 6.48
CA PRO A 16 -19.04 15.28 5.31
C PRO A 16 -19.37 13.82 5.61
N ASP A 17 -19.92 13.11 4.62
CA ASP A 17 -20.09 11.66 4.66
C ASP A 17 -18.75 10.94 4.43
N ILE A 18 -17.81 11.58 3.70
CA ILE A 18 -16.48 11.03 3.38
C ILE A 18 -15.43 12.08 3.68
N LEU A 19 -14.42 11.72 4.48
CA LEU A 19 -13.22 12.51 4.74
C LEU A 19 -12.02 11.89 4.02
N ILE A 20 -11.36 12.66 3.14
CA ILE A 20 -10.08 12.26 2.54
C ILE A 20 -8.96 12.90 3.36
N ALA A 21 -8.10 12.09 3.96
CA ALA A 21 -6.99 12.50 4.79
C ALA A 21 -5.67 12.08 4.12
N ASP A 22 -5.03 13.03 3.45
CA ASP A 22 -3.75 12.83 2.77
C ASP A 22 -2.60 13.20 3.72
N GLU A 23 -1.82 12.20 4.10
CA GLU A 23 -0.70 12.30 5.04
C GLU A 23 -1.05 13.11 6.32
N PRO A 24 -2.15 12.79 7.02
CA PRO A 24 -2.70 13.66 8.07
C PRO A 24 -1.80 13.78 9.29
N THR A 25 -0.80 12.92 9.44
CA THR A 25 0.11 12.90 10.60
C THR A 25 1.58 13.10 10.23
N THR A 26 1.88 13.43 8.98
CA THR A 26 3.25 13.70 8.53
C THR A 26 3.86 14.87 9.28
N ALA A 27 5.12 14.76 9.65
CA ALA A 27 5.89 15.74 10.43
C ALA A 27 5.36 16.01 11.87
N LEU A 28 4.57 15.10 12.43
CA LEU A 28 4.15 15.15 13.83
C LEU A 28 4.97 14.17 14.67
N ASP A 29 5.20 14.51 15.92
CA ASP A 29 5.73 13.54 16.88
C ASP A 29 4.72 12.40 17.16
N VAL A 30 5.23 11.24 17.54
CA VAL A 30 4.44 9.99 17.71
C VAL A 30 3.26 10.19 18.69
N THR A 31 3.44 11.01 19.72
CA THR A 31 2.40 11.25 20.72
C THR A 31 1.25 12.08 20.16
N ILE A 32 1.57 13.15 19.41
CA ILE A 32 0.55 14.00 18.76
C ILE A 32 -0.13 13.24 17.63
N GLN A 33 0.63 12.45 16.86
CA GLN A 33 0.07 11.57 15.84
C GLN A 33 -0.98 10.62 16.44
N ALA A 34 -0.65 9.91 17.51
CA ALA A 34 -1.59 9.01 18.18
C ALA A 34 -2.87 9.72 18.61
N GLN A 35 -2.75 10.92 19.23
CA GLN A 35 -3.90 11.72 19.66
C GLN A 35 -4.82 12.14 18.50
N ILE A 36 -4.25 12.52 17.36
CA ILE A 36 -5.03 12.90 16.18
C ILE A 36 -5.78 11.70 15.61
N LEU A 37 -5.12 10.55 15.52
CA LEU A 37 -5.73 9.32 15.02
C LEU A 37 -6.88 8.86 15.94
N ASP A 38 -6.71 8.93 17.26
CA ASP A 38 -7.77 8.64 18.22
C ASP A 38 -8.97 9.56 18.05
N GLN A 39 -8.73 10.87 17.90
CA GLN A 39 -9.79 11.84 17.66
C GLN A 39 -10.54 11.58 16.35
N LEU A 40 -9.82 11.21 15.28
CA LEU A 40 -10.44 10.86 14.00
C LEU A 40 -11.31 9.60 14.13
N ALA A 41 -10.83 8.56 14.83
CA ALA A 41 -11.58 7.34 15.06
C ALA A 41 -12.84 7.58 15.89
N GLU A 42 -12.77 8.40 16.94
CA GLU A 42 -13.93 8.80 17.75
C GLU A 42 -14.98 9.52 16.89
N ILE A 43 -14.57 10.52 16.11
CA ILE A 43 -15.47 11.28 15.23
C ILE A 43 -16.08 10.38 14.16
N GLN A 44 -15.29 9.46 13.59
CA GLN A 44 -15.78 8.48 12.62
C GLN A 44 -16.90 7.63 13.22
N ALA A 45 -16.67 7.09 14.42
CA ALA A 45 -17.65 6.26 15.12
C ALA A 45 -18.92 7.03 15.49
N GLU A 46 -18.78 8.29 15.96
CA GLU A 46 -19.92 9.13 16.36
C GLU A 46 -20.79 9.54 15.16
N ARG A 47 -20.16 9.83 14.01
CA ARG A 47 -20.86 10.37 12.84
C ARG A 47 -21.19 9.33 11.78
N GLY A 48 -20.62 8.12 11.86
CA GLY A 48 -20.79 7.07 10.87
C GLY A 48 -20.19 7.44 9.49
N MET A 49 -19.20 8.33 9.46
CA MET A 49 -18.55 8.77 8.23
C MET A 49 -17.48 7.79 7.76
N THR A 50 -17.18 7.81 6.46
CA THR A 50 -16.07 7.05 5.87
C THR A 50 -14.80 7.92 5.87
N ILE A 51 -13.66 7.33 6.28
CA ILE A 51 -12.35 7.98 6.15
C ILE A 51 -11.55 7.25 5.07
N VAL A 52 -11.10 8.00 4.05
CA VAL A 52 -10.09 7.56 3.09
C VAL A 52 -8.75 8.11 3.54
N LEU A 53 -7.88 7.24 4.04
CA LEU A 53 -6.57 7.60 4.56
C LEU A 53 -5.50 7.30 3.51
N ILE A 54 -4.70 8.30 3.16
CA ILE A 54 -3.54 8.16 2.27
C ILE A 54 -2.30 8.35 3.14
N THR A 55 -1.45 7.32 3.24
CA THR A 55 -0.24 7.36 4.04
C THR A 55 0.73 6.26 3.65
N HIS A 56 2.02 6.47 3.93
CA HIS A 56 3.07 5.46 3.81
C HIS A 56 3.40 4.79 5.17
N ASN A 57 2.68 5.16 6.23
CA ASN A 57 2.92 4.60 7.58
C ASN A 57 2.02 3.39 7.84
N LEU A 58 2.59 2.19 7.72
CA LEU A 58 1.87 0.93 7.92
C LEU A 58 1.28 0.80 9.33
N GLY A 59 1.94 1.35 10.36
CA GLY A 59 1.40 1.36 11.73
C GLY A 59 0.12 2.19 11.88
N VAL A 60 -0.02 3.26 11.09
CA VAL A 60 -1.25 4.06 11.03
C VAL A 60 -2.36 3.28 10.34
N ILE A 61 -2.03 2.62 9.22
CA ILE A 61 -2.98 1.77 8.48
C ILE A 61 -3.50 0.65 9.36
N ALA A 62 -2.59 -0.10 10.02
CA ALA A 62 -2.95 -1.21 10.91
C ALA A 62 -3.86 -0.81 12.07
N ARG A 63 -3.81 0.46 12.50
CA ARG A 63 -4.62 0.98 13.61
C ARG A 63 -6.00 1.46 13.20
N MET A 64 -6.17 1.97 11.97
CA MET A 64 -7.34 2.75 11.59
C MET A 64 -8.16 2.17 10.45
N CYS A 65 -7.59 1.28 9.63
CA CYS A 65 -8.22 0.88 8.39
C CYS A 65 -8.83 -0.51 8.48
N ASP A 66 -10.05 -0.67 7.97
CA ASP A 66 -10.70 -1.98 7.79
C ASP A 66 -10.27 -2.62 6.46
N ARG A 67 -10.00 -1.78 5.46
CA ARG A 67 -9.58 -2.19 4.11
C ARG A 67 -8.36 -1.40 3.68
N VAL A 68 -7.51 -2.03 2.88
CA VAL A 68 -6.25 -1.46 2.41
C VAL A 68 -6.16 -1.61 0.89
N GLY A 69 -5.66 -0.55 0.23
CA GLY A 69 -5.22 -0.60 -1.16
C GLY A 69 -3.76 -0.18 -1.24
N VAL A 70 -2.92 -1.06 -1.77
CA VAL A 70 -1.50 -0.80 -1.99
C VAL A 70 -1.31 -0.23 -3.39
N MET A 71 -0.66 0.93 -3.48
CA MET A 71 -0.38 1.59 -4.76
C MET A 71 1.10 1.48 -5.14
N TYR A 72 1.36 1.21 -6.42
CA TYR A 72 2.69 1.28 -7.02
C TYR A 72 2.61 1.91 -8.40
N ALA A 73 3.50 2.85 -8.69
CA ALA A 73 3.55 3.54 -9.99
C ALA A 73 2.17 4.05 -10.48
N GLY A 74 1.36 4.64 -9.56
CA GLY A 74 0.08 5.26 -9.88
C GLY A 74 -1.11 4.29 -10.00
N GLU A 75 -0.92 3.00 -9.78
CA GLU A 75 -1.99 1.99 -9.83
C GLU A 75 -2.13 1.22 -8.51
N PHE A 76 -3.35 0.77 -8.22
CA PHE A 76 -3.55 -0.22 -7.18
C PHE A 76 -3.00 -1.57 -7.65
N VAL A 77 -2.05 -2.12 -6.90
CA VAL A 77 -1.43 -3.41 -7.18
C VAL A 77 -2.03 -4.53 -6.32
N GLU A 78 -2.59 -4.19 -5.17
CA GLU A 78 -3.28 -5.13 -4.30
C GLU A 78 -4.32 -4.41 -3.44
N GLN A 79 -5.49 -5.04 -3.21
CA GLN A 79 -6.58 -4.50 -2.40
C GLN A 79 -7.27 -5.63 -1.64
N GLY A 80 -7.58 -5.38 -0.37
CA GLY A 80 -8.24 -6.38 0.48
C GLY A 80 -8.66 -5.81 1.83
N THR A 81 -9.07 -6.68 2.74
CA THR A 81 -9.18 -6.33 4.15
C THR A 81 -7.79 -6.08 4.72
N LEU A 82 -7.71 -5.46 5.88
CA LEU A 82 -6.42 -5.28 6.59
C LEU A 82 -5.71 -6.63 6.78
N GLU A 83 -6.45 -7.66 7.23
CA GLU A 83 -5.95 -9.01 7.44
C GLU A 83 -5.42 -9.65 6.14
N ASP A 84 -6.15 -9.52 5.03
CA ASP A 84 -5.71 -10.06 3.74
C ASP A 84 -4.38 -9.49 3.28
N VAL A 85 -4.26 -8.16 3.33
CA VAL A 85 -3.07 -7.46 2.80
C VAL A 85 -1.87 -7.59 3.74
N PHE A 86 -2.07 -7.64 5.07
CA PHE A 86 -0.99 -7.71 6.05
C PHE A 86 -0.52 -9.12 6.33
N ASP A 87 -1.44 -10.09 6.45
CA ASP A 87 -1.11 -11.45 6.85
C ASP A 87 -0.90 -12.38 5.64
N ARG A 88 -1.56 -12.07 4.50
CA ARG A 88 -1.55 -12.91 3.29
C ARG A 88 -1.29 -12.09 2.02
N PRO A 89 -0.26 -11.23 1.99
CA PRO A 89 0.04 -10.41 0.82
C PRO A 89 0.38 -11.28 -0.39
N THR A 90 -0.26 -10.98 -1.52
CA THR A 90 -0.07 -11.72 -2.78
C THR A 90 0.96 -11.04 -3.67
N HIS A 91 0.87 -9.71 -3.82
CA HIS A 91 1.78 -8.98 -4.70
C HIS A 91 3.18 -8.88 -4.09
N PRO A 92 4.28 -9.22 -4.81
CA PRO A 92 5.63 -9.16 -4.27
C PRO A 92 6.07 -7.78 -3.78
N TYR A 93 5.54 -6.69 -4.34
CA TYR A 93 5.75 -5.35 -3.82
C TYR A 93 5.17 -5.19 -2.41
N THR A 94 3.94 -5.66 -2.18
CA THR A 94 3.29 -5.63 -0.85
C THR A 94 4.10 -6.44 0.15
N GLN A 95 4.57 -7.64 -0.24
CA GLN A 95 5.44 -8.49 0.58
C GLN A 95 6.72 -7.75 0.99
N GLY A 96 7.40 -7.12 0.01
CA GLY A 96 8.60 -6.33 0.26
C GLY A 96 8.35 -5.08 1.12
N LEU A 97 7.22 -4.40 0.91
CA LEU A 97 6.83 -3.22 1.69
C LEU A 97 6.63 -3.58 3.18
N LEU A 98 5.94 -4.68 3.46
CA LEU A 98 5.74 -5.19 4.82
C LEU A 98 7.05 -5.65 5.44
N ALA A 99 7.89 -6.38 4.72
CA ALA A 99 9.20 -6.85 5.19
C ALA A 99 10.20 -5.71 5.46
N SER A 100 10.08 -4.59 4.75
CA SER A 100 10.92 -3.40 4.95
C SER A 100 10.46 -2.48 6.08
N SER A 101 9.32 -2.78 6.72
CA SER A 101 8.77 -1.95 7.82
C SER A 101 9.24 -2.44 9.18
N PRO A 102 9.75 -1.54 10.05
CA PRO A 102 10.07 -1.93 11.41
C PRO A 102 8.78 -2.23 12.19
N ASN A 103 8.67 -3.45 12.73
CA ASN A 103 7.70 -3.83 13.76
C ASN A 103 6.21 -3.82 13.40
N VAL A 104 5.78 -4.59 12.44
CA VAL A 104 4.39 -5.09 12.51
C VAL A 104 4.31 -6.29 13.46
N ASP A 105 5.37 -7.10 13.61
CA ASP A 105 5.36 -8.32 14.44
C ASP A 105 6.47 -8.41 15.50
N GLY A 106 7.20 -7.31 15.79
CA GLY A 106 8.25 -7.34 16.82
C GLY A 106 9.45 -8.26 16.52
N ALA A 107 9.56 -8.77 15.31
CA ALA A 107 10.70 -9.59 14.91
C ALA A 107 11.94 -8.69 14.76
N GLU A 108 13.01 -9.01 15.48
CA GLU A 108 14.35 -8.45 15.29
C GLU A 108 14.95 -8.97 13.97
N GLY A 109 14.31 -8.60 12.82
CA GLY A 109 14.80 -8.90 11.49
C GLY A 109 15.56 -7.72 10.91
N ARG A 110 16.60 -8.01 10.13
CA ARG A 110 17.24 -6.98 9.30
C ARG A 110 16.24 -6.52 8.26
N LEU A 111 15.93 -5.22 8.23
CA LEU A 111 15.08 -4.63 7.21
C LEU A 111 15.73 -4.85 5.84
N GLU A 112 15.01 -5.49 4.93
CA GLU A 112 15.44 -5.69 3.55
C GLU A 112 14.79 -4.62 2.67
N PRO A 113 15.56 -3.65 2.17
CA PRO A 113 15.00 -2.64 1.28
C PRO A 113 14.62 -3.26 -0.05
N ILE A 114 13.54 -2.78 -0.65
CA ILE A 114 13.18 -3.14 -2.03
C ILE A 114 14.20 -2.45 -2.96
N GLU A 115 15.06 -3.23 -3.60
CA GLU A 115 16.10 -2.74 -4.48
C GLU A 115 15.53 -2.06 -5.76
N GLY A 116 16.34 -1.25 -6.42
CA GLY A 116 16.01 -0.55 -7.67
C GLY A 116 15.19 0.73 -7.47
N ASN A 117 14.87 1.41 -8.57
CA ASN A 117 14.17 2.68 -8.60
C ASN A 117 12.70 2.53 -8.98
N VAL A 118 11.82 3.36 -8.41
CA VAL A 118 10.44 3.46 -8.87
C VAL A 118 10.42 4.12 -10.25
N PRO A 119 9.67 3.58 -11.24
CA PRO A 119 9.59 4.20 -12.56
C PRO A 119 9.04 5.63 -12.49
N SER A 120 9.60 6.53 -13.31
CA SER A 120 9.11 7.91 -13.40
C SER A 120 7.77 7.93 -14.13
N LEU A 121 6.76 8.53 -13.53
CA LEU A 121 5.45 8.71 -14.14
C LEU A 121 5.37 9.94 -15.06
N VAL A 122 6.42 10.77 -15.09
CA VAL A 122 6.38 12.10 -15.73
C VAL A 122 7.09 12.10 -17.08
N ASP A 123 8.16 11.34 -17.22
CA ASP A 123 9.14 11.50 -18.34
C ASP A 123 9.11 10.38 -19.37
N SER A 124 8.31 9.34 -19.18
CA SER A 124 8.26 8.20 -20.10
C SER A 124 6.86 7.63 -20.28
N GLU A 125 6.56 7.11 -21.45
CA GLU A 125 5.40 6.25 -21.62
C GLU A 125 5.59 5.00 -20.74
N MET A 126 4.63 4.74 -19.85
CA MET A 126 4.68 3.55 -19.02
C MET A 126 4.63 2.31 -19.92
N PRO A 127 5.51 1.31 -19.68
CA PRO A 127 5.53 0.10 -20.49
C PRO A 127 4.23 -0.68 -20.33
N ASP A 128 3.82 -1.39 -21.41
CA ASP A 128 2.63 -2.27 -21.36
C ASP A 128 2.97 -3.63 -20.75
N ARG A 129 3.48 -3.60 -19.51
CA ARG A 129 3.89 -4.76 -18.72
C ARG A 129 3.64 -4.50 -17.22
N CYS A 130 3.89 -5.49 -16.38
CA CYS A 130 3.88 -5.30 -14.94
C CYS A 130 4.89 -4.21 -14.54
N TYR A 131 4.42 -3.13 -13.90
CA TYR A 131 5.28 -1.99 -13.52
C TYR A 131 6.31 -2.32 -12.44
N PHE A 132 6.12 -3.42 -11.72
CA PHE A 132 7.06 -3.87 -10.69
C PHE A 132 8.03 -4.94 -11.21
N ALA A 133 7.91 -5.41 -12.46
CA ALA A 133 8.67 -6.55 -12.99
C ALA A 133 10.18 -6.39 -12.83
N ASP A 134 10.73 -5.20 -13.12
CA ASP A 134 12.17 -4.87 -12.99
C ASP A 134 12.75 -5.01 -11.58
N ARG A 135 11.88 -4.97 -10.57
CA ARG A 135 12.26 -5.02 -9.14
C ARG A 135 11.69 -6.25 -8.44
N CYS A 136 10.94 -7.07 -9.19
CA CYS A 136 10.22 -8.20 -8.63
C CYS A 136 11.15 -9.42 -8.50
N PRO A 137 11.40 -9.94 -7.30
CA PRO A 137 12.22 -11.15 -7.13
C PRO A 137 11.54 -12.42 -7.67
N LYS A 138 10.28 -12.31 -8.09
CA LYS A 138 9.48 -13.38 -8.67
C LYS A 138 8.97 -13.01 -10.08
N ALA A 139 9.73 -12.19 -10.82
CA ALA A 139 9.36 -11.85 -12.19
C ALA A 139 9.40 -13.08 -13.08
N MET A 140 8.36 -13.26 -13.91
CA MET A 140 8.14 -14.39 -14.79
C MET A 140 7.89 -13.88 -16.22
N GLU A 141 7.92 -14.76 -17.21
CA GLU A 141 7.64 -14.39 -18.61
C GLU A 141 6.28 -13.71 -18.77
N GLU A 142 5.26 -14.14 -18.04
CA GLU A 142 3.93 -13.53 -18.06
C GLU A 142 3.94 -12.06 -17.61
N CYS A 143 4.91 -11.66 -16.77
CA CYS A 143 5.04 -10.28 -16.31
C CYS A 143 5.48 -9.30 -17.40
N LEU A 144 5.88 -9.79 -18.58
CA LEU A 144 6.13 -8.99 -19.77
C LEU A 144 4.83 -8.41 -20.36
N ASP A 145 3.69 -8.97 -19.99
CA ASP A 145 2.38 -8.41 -20.24
C ASP A 145 1.84 -7.76 -18.95
N LYS A 146 0.97 -6.75 -19.09
CA LYS A 146 0.37 -6.06 -17.96
C LYS A 146 -0.73 -6.92 -17.32
N PRO A 147 -0.59 -7.34 -16.04
CA PRO A 147 -1.61 -8.14 -15.40
C PRO A 147 -2.90 -7.33 -15.18
N ALA A 148 -4.04 -7.95 -15.47
CA ALA A 148 -5.33 -7.43 -15.04
C ALA A 148 -5.46 -7.58 -13.50
N GLU A 149 -6.46 -6.95 -12.93
CA GLU A 149 -6.85 -7.20 -11.55
C GLU A 149 -7.46 -8.61 -11.45
N LEU A 150 -6.82 -9.49 -10.70
CA LEU A 150 -7.22 -10.88 -10.51
C LEU A 150 -7.72 -11.10 -9.08
N PRO A 151 -8.80 -11.85 -8.88
CA PRO A 151 -9.28 -12.22 -7.55
C PRO A 151 -8.30 -13.21 -6.89
N VAL A 152 -7.98 -12.97 -5.62
CA VAL A 152 -7.26 -13.90 -4.75
C VAL A 152 -8.28 -14.69 -3.92
N GLU A 153 -9.13 -13.96 -3.19
CA GLU A 153 -10.26 -14.46 -2.40
C GLU A 153 -11.41 -13.45 -2.48
N ASP A 154 -12.54 -13.73 -1.80
CA ASP A 154 -13.68 -12.81 -1.76
C ASP A 154 -13.29 -11.46 -1.13
N GLY A 155 -13.36 -10.39 -1.92
CA GLY A 155 -12.97 -9.05 -1.51
C GLY A 155 -11.48 -8.76 -1.45
N HIS A 156 -10.60 -9.71 -1.83
CA HIS A 156 -9.16 -9.57 -1.99
C HIS A 156 -8.78 -9.74 -3.46
N SER A 157 -8.06 -8.79 -4.03
CA SER A 157 -7.61 -8.81 -5.43
C SER A 157 -6.20 -8.26 -5.57
N ALA A 158 -5.47 -8.72 -6.59
CA ALA A 158 -4.14 -8.22 -6.92
C ALA A 158 -3.93 -8.11 -8.44
N LYS A 159 -3.21 -7.09 -8.88
CA LYS A 159 -2.66 -7.00 -10.25
C LYS A 159 -1.35 -7.77 -10.33
N CYS A 160 -1.44 -9.08 -10.19
CA CYS A 160 -0.29 -9.99 -10.20
C CYS A 160 -0.72 -11.36 -10.66
N TYR A 161 0.05 -12.00 -11.52
CA TYR A 161 -0.22 -13.37 -11.98
C TYR A 161 -0.17 -14.40 -10.84
N LEU A 162 0.58 -14.10 -9.75
CA LEU A 162 0.62 -14.94 -8.55
C LEU A 162 -0.73 -14.99 -7.78
N ALA A 163 -1.70 -14.17 -8.15
CA ALA A 163 -3.07 -14.30 -7.66
C ALA A 163 -3.81 -15.53 -8.24
N ALA A 164 -3.39 -16.00 -9.42
CA ALA A 164 -4.02 -17.10 -10.13
C ALA A 164 -3.16 -18.38 -10.22
N GLN A 165 -1.85 -18.28 -9.91
CA GLN A 165 -0.90 -19.38 -10.03
C GLN A 165 0.21 -19.28 -9.00
N GLU A 166 0.83 -20.43 -8.67
CA GLU A 166 2.04 -20.45 -7.87
C GLU A 166 3.25 -19.98 -8.69
N TYR A 167 4.27 -19.43 -8.00
CA TYR A 167 5.53 -19.06 -8.63
C TYR A 167 6.26 -20.29 -9.14
N ASP A 168 6.57 -20.29 -10.45
CA ASP A 168 7.39 -21.31 -11.07
C ASP A 168 8.79 -20.73 -11.39
N PRO A 169 9.84 -21.20 -10.71
CA PRO A 169 11.21 -20.73 -10.98
C PRO A 169 11.71 -21.06 -12.39
N GLU A 170 11.09 -22.03 -13.11
CA GLU A 170 11.49 -22.37 -14.49
C GLU A 170 11.02 -21.30 -15.49
N THR A 171 10.00 -20.50 -15.17
CA THR A 171 9.51 -19.37 -15.96
C THR A 171 10.11 -18.03 -15.54
N ALA A 172 11.00 -18.04 -14.53
CA ALA A 172 11.63 -16.84 -13.99
C ALA A 172 12.44 -16.10 -15.06
N LEU A 173 12.27 -14.78 -15.12
CA LEU A 173 13.13 -13.93 -15.95
C LEU A 173 14.55 -13.93 -15.35
N PRO A 174 15.59 -13.98 -16.20
CA PRO A 174 16.97 -13.93 -15.73
C PRO A 174 17.27 -12.60 -15.02
N GLU A 175 18.19 -12.66 -14.06
CA GLU A 175 18.67 -11.45 -13.38
C GLU A 175 19.21 -10.44 -14.39
N GLY A 176 18.84 -9.15 -14.24
CA GLY A 176 19.24 -8.10 -15.17
C GLY A 176 18.49 -8.08 -16.50
N TYR A 177 17.40 -8.82 -16.65
CA TYR A 177 16.59 -8.83 -17.89
C TYR A 177 16.15 -7.43 -18.34
N PHE A 178 15.97 -6.50 -17.39
CA PHE A 178 15.48 -5.14 -17.63
C PHE A 178 16.59 -4.06 -17.55
N ASP A 179 17.86 -4.45 -17.48
CA ASP A 179 18.99 -3.52 -17.26
C ASP A 179 19.53 -2.86 -18.57
N ASP A 180 18.86 -3.06 -19.73
CA ASP A 180 19.23 -2.47 -21.04
C ASP A 180 18.65 -1.07 -21.28
#